data_a191c2a2ef8f35e83295ddfbc21dc28f
#
_entry.id   a191c2a2ef8f35e83295ddfbc21dc28f
#
_cell.length_a   1.000
_cell.length_b   1.000
_cell.length_c   1.000
_cell.angle_alpha   90.00
_cell.angle_beta   90.00
_cell.angle_gamma   90.00
#
_symmetry.space_group_name_H-M   'P 1'
#
loop_
_entity.id
_entity.type
_entity.pdbx_description
1 polymer ?
#
loop_
_entity_poly.entity_id
_entity_poly.type
_entity_poly.pdbx_seq_one_letter_code
_entity_poly.pdbx_strand_id
1 'polypeptide(L)'
;MKEKINIGYKIPNIEKLVDKISKVIGLIVPVYVMPLKLKRLDENGYAVFSAGIGTVFINTDILVKDKITPFVIKLFIHELWHVKQMSEGRLVFNENHTIATWEGVKYTNKDTFRPWEIEARKMESKYYKQVKI
;
A
#
# COMPACT_ATOMS: atom_id res chain seq x y z
N MET A 1 -15.97 8.45 11.62
CA MET A 1 -16.37 8.06 10.64
C MET A 1 -15.62 7.14 9.96
N LYS A 2 -16.15 6.46 9.29
CA LYS A 2 -15.62 5.45 8.78
C LYS A 2 -15.35 5.44 7.42
N GLU A 3 -15.68 6.25 6.67
CA GLU A 3 -15.55 6.18 5.39
C GLU A 3 -14.24 6.36 5.00
N LYS A 4 -13.50 5.51 4.93
CA LYS A 4 -12.19 5.63 4.68
C LYS A 4 -11.76 5.15 3.35
N ILE A 5 -12.60 4.60 2.54
CA ILE A 5 -12.25 3.95 1.31
C ILE A 5 -13.04 4.52 0.17
N ASN A 6 -12.34 4.92 -0.88
CA ASN A 6 -13.00 5.38 -2.08
C ASN A 6 -12.39 4.59 -3.21
N ILE A 7 -13.22 3.84 -3.93
CA ILE A 7 -12.75 2.98 -4.99
C ILE A 7 -13.26 3.52 -6.30
N GLY A 8 -12.38 3.71 -7.27
CA GLY A 8 -12.75 4.25 -8.57
C GLY A 8 -13.78 3.43 -9.29
N TYR A 9 -13.81 2.11 -9.05
CA TYR A 9 -14.96 1.32 -9.45
C TYR A 9 -15.08 0.23 -8.41
N LYS A 10 -16.26 -0.41 -8.33
CA LYS A 10 -16.50 -1.32 -7.29
C LYS A 10 -15.87 -2.65 -7.52
N ILE A 11 -15.14 -3.17 -6.53
CA ILE A 11 -14.60 -4.50 -6.51
C ILE A 11 -15.10 -5.10 -5.22
N PRO A 12 -15.93 -6.12 -5.28
CA PRO A 12 -16.49 -6.70 -4.07
C PRO A 12 -15.41 -7.10 -3.08
N ASN A 13 -15.68 -6.84 -1.84
CA ASN A 13 -14.83 -7.21 -0.71
C ASN A 13 -13.53 -6.45 -0.54
N ILE A 14 -13.19 -5.53 -1.45
CA ILE A 14 -11.95 -4.75 -1.29
C ILE A 14 -12.06 -3.82 -0.09
N GLU A 15 -13.23 -3.22 0.13
CA GLU A 15 -13.40 -2.36 1.29
C GLU A 15 -13.19 -3.13 2.57
N LYS A 16 -13.74 -4.31 2.66
CA LYS A 16 -13.60 -5.14 3.85
C LYS A 16 -12.15 -5.55 4.04
N LEU A 17 -11.47 -5.87 2.96
CA LEU A 17 -10.08 -6.27 3.01
C LEU A 17 -9.21 -5.14 3.54
N VAL A 18 -9.39 -3.94 2.99
CA VAL A 18 -8.58 -2.78 3.40
C VAL A 18 -8.87 -2.44 4.86
N ASP A 19 -10.13 -2.51 5.28
CA ASP A 19 -10.47 -2.27 6.68
C ASP A 19 -9.82 -3.29 7.59
N LYS A 20 -9.85 -4.55 7.23
CA LYS A 20 -9.28 -5.60 8.05
C LYS A 20 -7.77 -5.44 8.16
N ILE A 21 -7.10 -5.17 7.04
CA ILE A 21 -5.65 -4.97 7.05
C ILE A 21 -5.31 -3.76 7.91
N SER A 22 -6.03 -2.66 7.72
CA SER A 22 -5.76 -1.43 8.45
C SER A 22 -5.84 -1.67 9.96
N LYS A 23 -6.82 -2.42 10.40
CA LYS A 23 -6.96 -2.73 11.82
C LYS A 23 -5.81 -3.59 12.31
N VAL A 24 -5.45 -4.60 11.54
CA VAL A 24 -4.40 -5.54 11.94
C VAL A 24 -3.06 -4.85 12.05
N ILE A 25 -2.73 -3.94 11.13
CA ILE A 25 -1.42 -3.29 11.14
C ILE A 25 -1.43 -1.97 11.93
N GLY A 26 -2.57 -1.56 12.42
CA GLY A 26 -2.65 -0.33 13.21
C GLY A 26 -2.62 0.94 12.39
N LEU A 27 -3.15 0.90 11.18
CA LEU A 27 -3.20 2.06 10.31
C LEU A 27 -4.51 2.81 10.58
N ILE A 28 -4.41 4.09 10.94
CA ILE A 28 -5.58 4.84 11.34
C ILE A 28 -5.94 5.98 10.40
N VAL A 29 -5.18 6.19 9.34
CA VAL A 29 -5.48 7.28 8.40
C VAL A 29 -6.47 6.79 7.36
N PRO A 30 -7.24 7.71 6.75
CA PRO A 30 -8.14 7.32 5.66
C PRO A 30 -7.36 6.81 4.46
N VAL A 31 -7.93 5.84 3.77
CA VAL A 31 -7.29 5.21 2.62
C VAL A 31 -8.25 5.19 1.45
N TYR A 32 -7.75 5.60 0.28
CA TYR A 32 -8.49 5.47 -0.95
C TYR A 32 -7.81 4.42 -1.82
N VAL A 33 -8.57 3.63 -2.51
CA VAL A 33 -8.06 2.64 -3.44
C VAL A 33 -8.46 3.07 -4.85
N MET A 34 -7.47 3.21 -5.72
CA MET A 34 -7.68 3.69 -7.08
C MET A 34 -7.21 2.63 -8.07
N PRO A 35 -8.15 1.87 -8.66
CA PRO A 35 -7.77 0.93 -9.70
C PRO A 35 -7.42 1.70 -10.97
N LEU A 36 -6.31 1.34 -11.58
CA LEU A 36 -5.97 1.91 -12.87
C LEU A 36 -5.09 0.96 -13.64
N LYS A 37 -4.96 1.23 -14.94
CA LYS A 37 -4.13 0.41 -15.77
C LYS A 37 -2.76 0.99 -15.74
N LEU A 38 -1.83 0.29 -15.12
CA LEU A 38 -0.46 0.76 -15.03
C LEU A 38 0.29 0.35 -16.29
N LYS A 39 1.13 1.24 -16.78
CA LYS A 39 1.83 1.02 -18.03
C LYS A 39 2.99 0.05 -17.90
N ARG A 40 3.61 0.02 -16.75
CA ARG A 40 4.77 -0.83 -16.57
C ARG A 40 4.31 -2.22 -16.22
N LEU A 41 4.81 -3.20 -16.94
CA LEU A 41 4.36 -4.57 -16.73
C LEU A 41 4.75 -5.14 -15.38
N ASP A 42 5.82 -4.64 -14.79
CA ASP A 42 6.28 -5.14 -13.51
C ASP A 42 5.62 -4.43 -12.33
N GLU A 43 4.76 -3.45 -12.59
CA GLU A 43 4.10 -2.74 -11.52
C GLU A 43 2.75 -3.29 -11.22
N ASN A 44 2.51 -3.72 -10.01
CA ASN A 44 1.20 -4.21 -9.60
C ASN A 44 0.44 -3.17 -8.79
N GLY A 45 1.15 -2.25 -8.18
CA GLY A 45 0.54 -1.18 -7.42
C GLY A 45 1.58 -0.33 -6.72
N TYR A 46 1.14 0.77 -6.16
CA TYR A 46 2.02 1.59 -5.35
C TYR A 46 1.15 2.45 -4.42
N ALA A 47 1.78 3.02 -3.41
CA ALA A 47 1.07 3.81 -2.41
C ALA A 47 1.66 5.20 -2.31
N VAL A 48 0.80 6.17 -2.02
CA VAL A 48 1.26 7.52 -1.72
C VAL A 48 0.53 8.00 -0.47
N PHE A 49 1.08 9.00 0.19
CA PHE A 49 0.45 9.58 1.37
C PHE A 49 0.58 11.09 1.25
N SER A 50 -0.52 11.79 1.31
CA SER A 50 -0.51 13.23 1.16
C SER A 50 -1.70 13.82 1.88
N ALA A 51 -1.49 14.93 2.56
CA ALA A 51 -2.55 15.64 3.27
C ALA A 51 -3.33 14.75 4.24
N GLY A 52 -2.64 13.84 4.89
CA GLY A 52 -3.25 12.98 5.88
C GLY A 52 -4.04 11.80 5.29
N ILE A 53 -3.95 11.59 3.98
CA ILE A 53 -4.71 10.55 3.31
C ILE A 53 -3.79 9.62 2.56
N GLY A 54 -3.99 8.32 2.71
CA GLY A 54 -3.26 7.33 1.94
C GLY A 54 -4.02 6.96 0.68
N THR A 55 -3.32 6.75 -0.41
CA THR A 55 -3.93 6.28 -1.65
C THR A 55 -3.14 5.09 -2.14
N VAL A 56 -3.82 4.00 -2.41
CA VAL A 56 -3.20 2.80 -2.96
C VAL A 56 -3.69 2.67 -4.40
N PHE A 57 -2.74 2.73 -5.34
CA PHE A 57 -3.05 2.54 -6.76
C PHE A 57 -2.80 1.08 -7.09
N ILE A 58 -3.79 0.44 -7.69
CA ILE A 58 -3.75 -0.99 -7.94
C ILE A 58 -3.94 -1.23 -9.43
N ASN A 59 -3.10 -2.06 -10.01
CA ASN A 59 -3.23 -2.41 -11.43
C ASN A 59 -4.48 -3.24 -11.61
N THR A 60 -5.37 -2.79 -12.48
CA THR A 60 -6.64 -3.48 -12.70
C THR A 60 -6.45 -4.91 -13.21
N ASP A 61 -5.32 -5.18 -13.85
CA ASP A 61 -5.07 -6.51 -14.41
C ASP A 61 -4.93 -7.59 -13.33
N ILE A 62 -4.64 -7.20 -12.08
CA ILE A 62 -4.50 -8.21 -11.04
C ILE A 62 -5.80 -8.42 -10.28
N LEU A 63 -6.83 -7.60 -10.54
CA LEU A 63 -8.10 -7.71 -9.86
C LEU A 63 -9.03 -8.54 -10.75
N VAL A 64 -8.91 -9.86 -10.63
CA VAL A 64 -9.58 -10.75 -11.55
C VAL A 64 -10.89 -11.21 -11.01
N LYS A 65 -11.95 -10.92 -11.71
CA LYS A 65 -13.27 -11.49 -11.45
C LYS A 65 -13.71 -11.45 -9.99
N ASP A 66 -13.46 -10.34 -9.35
CA ASP A 66 -13.91 -10.14 -7.97
C ASP A 66 -13.34 -11.11 -6.96
N LYS A 67 -12.25 -11.75 -7.27
CA LYS A 67 -11.65 -12.67 -6.32
C LYS A 67 -10.53 -12.04 -5.52
N ILE A 68 -10.53 -12.33 -4.23
CA ILE A 68 -9.46 -11.89 -3.35
C ILE A 68 -8.50 -13.05 -3.22
N THR A 69 -7.42 -13.02 -3.99
CA THR A 69 -6.42 -14.09 -3.97
C THR A 69 -5.36 -13.81 -2.91
N PRO A 70 -4.57 -14.81 -2.52
CA PRO A 70 -3.46 -14.56 -1.60
C PRO A 70 -2.51 -13.48 -2.11
N PHE A 71 -2.29 -13.44 -3.43
CA PHE A 71 -1.43 -12.41 -4.01
C PHE A 71 -2.01 -11.01 -3.75
N VAL A 72 -3.30 -10.84 -3.93
CA VAL A 72 -3.96 -9.55 -3.72
C VAL A 72 -3.88 -9.15 -2.24
N ILE A 73 -4.10 -10.10 -1.34
CA ILE A 73 -4.02 -9.83 0.09
C ILE A 73 -2.61 -9.33 0.46
N LYS A 74 -1.60 -10.04 0.00
CA LYS A 74 -0.21 -9.67 0.31
C LYS A 74 0.15 -8.32 -0.28
N LEU A 75 -0.33 -8.04 -1.49
CA LEU A 75 -0.07 -6.77 -2.14
C LEU A 75 -0.67 -5.62 -1.33
N PHE A 76 -1.92 -5.77 -0.88
CA PHE A 76 -2.54 -4.73 -0.08
C PHE A 76 -1.82 -4.54 1.27
N ILE A 77 -1.36 -5.62 1.90
CA ILE A 77 -0.59 -5.48 3.13
C ILE A 77 0.67 -4.66 2.85
N HIS A 78 1.36 -4.98 1.77
CA HIS A 78 2.60 -4.30 1.39
C HIS A 78 2.35 -2.80 1.17
N GLU A 79 1.34 -2.47 0.38
CA GLU A 79 1.09 -1.08 0.06
C GLU A 79 0.54 -0.31 1.25
N LEU A 80 -0.33 -0.91 2.05
CA LEU A 80 -0.84 -0.25 3.23
C LEU A 80 0.25 -0.09 4.29
N TRP A 81 1.23 -1.00 4.32
CA TRP A 81 2.36 -0.82 5.21
C TRP A 81 3.17 0.41 4.81
N HIS A 82 3.31 0.67 3.51
CA HIS A 82 3.98 1.89 3.05
C HIS A 82 3.18 3.14 3.48
N VAL A 83 1.86 3.09 3.42
CA VAL A 83 1.05 4.20 3.91
C VAL A 83 1.34 4.43 5.39
N LYS A 84 1.45 3.36 6.16
CA LYS A 84 1.76 3.47 7.58
C LYS A 84 3.14 4.08 7.80
N GLN A 85 4.15 3.62 7.06
CA GLN A 85 5.49 4.18 7.16
C GLN A 85 5.49 5.68 6.88
N MET A 86 4.76 6.09 5.86
CA MET A 86 4.68 7.50 5.48
C MET A 86 3.87 8.31 6.47
N SER A 87 2.77 7.76 6.97
CA SER A 87 1.93 8.47 7.91
C SER A 87 2.63 8.71 9.25
N GLU A 88 3.58 7.83 9.57
CA GLU A 88 4.35 7.97 10.80
C GLU A 88 5.60 8.81 10.60
N GLY A 89 5.86 9.29 9.40
CA GLY A 89 7.02 10.10 9.11
C GLY A 89 8.33 9.33 8.99
N ARG A 90 8.27 8.00 8.99
CA ARG A 90 9.48 7.20 8.88
C ARG A 90 9.98 7.16 7.43
N LEU A 91 9.10 7.28 6.47
CA LEU A 91 9.43 7.28 5.06
C LEU A 91 8.90 8.57 4.44
N VAL A 92 9.77 9.36 3.85
CA VAL A 92 9.39 10.62 3.23
C VAL A 92 10.03 10.71 1.85
N PHE A 93 9.23 10.94 0.83
CA PHE A 93 9.74 11.14 -0.52
C PHE A 93 9.77 12.63 -0.84
N ASN A 94 10.78 13.07 -1.59
CA ASN A 94 10.80 14.44 -2.07
C ASN A 94 9.78 14.57 -3.21
N GLU A 95 9.59 15.80 -3.70
CA GLU A 95 8.54 16.07 -4.64
C GLU A 95 8.58 15.21 -5.88
N ASN A 96 9.73 14.97 -6.47
CA ASN A 96 9.82 14.19 -7.70
C ASN A 96 10.19 12.74 -7.46
N HIS A 97 10.15 12.30 -6.21
CA HIS A 97 10.42 10.91 -5.84
C HIS A 97 11.81 10.41 -6.23
N THR A 98 12.80 11.31 -6.27
CA THR A 98 14.18 10.90 -6.55
C THR A 98 14.96 10.62 -5.26
N ILE A 99 14.46 11.11 -4.12
CA ILE A 99 15.10 10.90 -2.83
C ILE A 99 14.07 10.40 -1.84
N ALA A 100 14.42 9.32 -1.14
CA ALA A 100 13.61 8.82 -0.05
C ALA A 100 14.40 8.99 1.25
N THR A 101 13.74 9.52 2.26
CA THR A 101 14.35 9.61 3.59
C THR A 101 13.70 8.55 4.46
N TRP A 102 14.51 7.63 4.97
CA TRP A 102 14.02 6.55 5.81
C TRP A 102 14.66 6.68 7.18
N GLU A 103 13.81 6.97 8.16
CA GLU A 103 14.26 7.14 9.54
C GLU A 103 15.48 8.08 9.62
N GLY A 104 15.43 9.16 8.87
CA GLY A 104 16.44 10.19 8.88
C GLY A 104 17.59 10.00 7.92
N VAL A 105 17.67 8.88 7.22
CA VAL A 105 18.77 8.60 6.30
C VAL A 105 18.27 8.75 4.86
N LYS A 106 19.00 9.47 4.04
CA LYS A 106 18.60 9.72 2.65
C LYS A 106 19.13 8.67 1.71
N TYR A 107 18.26 8.24 0.81
CA TYR A 107 18.59 7.27 -0.23
C TYR A 107 18.16 7.87 -1.56
N THR A 108 18.89 7.59 -2.61
CA THR A 108 18.55 8.09 -3.95
C THR A 108 17.87 7.01 -4.74
N ASN A 109 17.30 7.36 -5.89
CA ASN A 109 16.65 6.37 -6.73
C ASN A 109 17.65 5.41 -7.38
N LYS A 110 18.94 5.62 -7.21
CA LYS A 110 19.95 4.70 -7.71
C LYS A 110 20.33 3.64 -6.67
N ASP A 111 19.93 3.84 -5.41
CA ASP A 111 20.26 2.87 -4.39
C ASP A 111 19.38 1.63 -4.57
N THR A 112 20.00 0.46 -4.46
CA THR A 112 19.25 -0.78 -4.53
C THR A 112 18.83 -1.27 -3.15
N PHE A 113 19.53 -0.83 -2.10
CA PHE A 113 19.14 -1.19 -0.74
C PHE A 113 18.05 -0.23 -0.30
N ARG A 114 16.88 -0.76 -0.03
CA ARG A 114 15.72 0.04 0.35
C ARG A 114 15.09 -0.57 1.60
N PRO A 115 15.50 -0.12 2.76
CA PRO A 115 15.05 -0.74 4.01
C PRO A 115 13.53 -0.70 4.19
N TRP A 116 12.85 0.31 3.64
CA TRP A 116 11.40 0.38 3.73
C TRP A 116 10.71 -0.74 2.94
N GLU A 117 11.34 -1.20 1.85
CA GLU A 117 10.81 -2.31 1.08
C GLU A 117 11.06 -3.64 1.78
N ILE A 118 12.22 -3.76 2.41
CA ILE A 118 12.55 -4.96 3.16
C ILE A 118 11.55 -5.12 4.30
N GLU A 119 11.25 -4.03 5.00
CA GLU A 119 10.29 -4.07 6.09
C GLU A 119 8.90 -4.43 5.57
N ALA A 120 8.46 -3.81 4.46
CA ALA A 120 7.14 -4.08 3.91
C ALA A 120 6.98 -5.54 3.51
N ARG A 121 8.01 -6.14 2.92
CA ARG A 121 7.97 -7.56 2.55
C ARG A 121 7.89 -8.46 3.77
N LYS A 122 8.59 -8.08 4.81
CA LYS A 122 8.57 -8.85 6.04
C LYS A 122 7.16 -8.78 6.65
N MET A 123 6.52 -7.62 6.58
CA MET A 123 5.19 -7.47 7.14
C MET A 123 4.13 -8.17 6.32
N GLU A 124 4.33 -8.31 4.99
CA GLU A 124 3.44 -9.12 4.18
C GLU A 124 3.32 -10.52 4.77
N SER A 125 4.45 -11.14 5.02
CA SER A 125 4.46 -12.51 5.53
C SER A 125 3.92 -12.57 6.95
N LYS A 126 4.28 -11.59 7.76
CA LYS A 126 3.87 -11.60 9.16
C LYS A 126 2.35 -11.47 9.31
N TYR A 127 1.75 -10.56 8.56
CA TYR A 127 0.34 -10.28 8.75
C TYR A 127 -0.60 -11.06 7.83
N TYR A 128 -0.07 -11.70 6.80
CA TYR A 128 -0.91 -12.48 5.91
C TYR A 128 -1.75 -13.50 6.67
N LYS A 129 -1.16 -14.17 7.63
CA LYS A 129 -1.86 -15.21 8.38
C LYS A 129 -3.02 -14.65 9.19
N GLN A 130 -2.92 -13.38 9.58
CA GLN A 130 -3.97 -12.76 10.38
C GLN A 130 -5.07 -12.19 9.50
N VAL A 131 -4.78 -11.91 8.24
CA VAL A 131 -5.73 -11.26 7.35
C VAL A 131 -6.45 -12.25 6.45
N LYS A 132 -5.80 -13.33 6.10
CA LYS A 132 -6.39 -14.25 5.12
C LYS A 132 -7.76 -14.72 5.57
N ILE A 133 -8.63 -14.89 4.62
CA ILE A 133 -10.00 -15.24 4.88
C ILE A 133 -10.25 -16.71 4.72
#